data_880d1f01b2f245a68e5dd2b198e9a8a9
#
_entry.id   880d1f01b2f245a68e5dd2b198e9a8a9
#
_cell.length_a   1.000
_cell.length_b   1.000
_cell.length_c   1.000
_cell.angle_alpha   90.00
_cell.angle_beta   90.00
_cell.angle_gamma   90.00
#
_symmetry.space_group_name_H-M   'P 1'
#
loop_
_entity.id
_entity.type
_entity.pdbx_description
1 polymer ?
#
loop_
_entity_poly.entity_id
_entity_poly.type
_entity_poly.pdbx_seq_one_letter_code
_entity_poly.pdbx_strand_id
1 'polypeptide(L)'
;MSTVEDSRSVTDEARSEAHALAARVEQVGGWVEHAVGALVDEVSRRLAGPSPGRGDLDIEAHCRSLLGQREVPLAGAGFVAETGVLRDAPYWLEWWTANPEVGLDSCRRLTADTDPASVGFRDYTELPWFVTPRETGLIHVTGPYVDYVCTDQHTLTVTQPVLVGSTFLGVAGVDLLAATVDRLLGAELDGASGVHVVVNTVGRVVASSDPEHVVGDLVRGLPEVAWFTERRRRRDGGGGAGTGWSFRTCGDLPLAVLTATSA
;
A
#
# COMPACT_ATOMS: atom_id res chain seq x y z
N MET A 1 -27.72 -37.81 0.65
CA MET A 1 -28.10 -36.52 0.03
C MET A 1 -27.70 -35.32 0.88
N SER A 2 -27.56 -35.42 2.19
CA SER A 2 -27.21 -34.29 3.09
C SER A 2 -25.79 -33.68 2.89
N THR A 3 -24.77 -34.46 2.60
CA THR A 3 -23.35 -33.99 2.53
C THR A 3 -23.04 -33.11 1.30
N VAL A 4 -23.74 -33.24 0.19
CA VAL A 4 -23.51 -32.45 -1.04
C VAL A 4 -24.17 -31.07 -0.97
N GLU A 5 -25.30 -30.96 -0.28
CA GLU A 5 -26.01 -29.69 -0.02
C GLU A 5 -25.20 -28.84 0.99
N ASP A 6 -24.62 -29.46 2.01
CA ASP A 6 -23.80 -28.82 3.04
C ASP A 6 -22.51 -28.23 2.44
N SER A 7 -21.81 -28.99 1.57
CA SER A 7 -20.59 -28.53 0.89
C SER A 7 -20.85 -27.36 -0.07
N ARG A 8 -22.00 -27.31 -0.75
CA ARG A 8 -22.37 -26.19 -1.63
C ARG A 8 -22.68 -24.92 -0.84
N SER A 9 -23.36 -25.05 0.30
CA SER A 9 -23.69 -23.94 1.19
C SER A 9 -22.41 -23.26 1.73
N VAL A 10 -21.43 -24.05 2.22
CA VAL A 10 -20.13 -23.54 2.72
C VAL A 10 -19.34 -22.82 1.62
N THR A 11 -19.36 -23.35 0.39
CA THR A 11 -18.65 -22.73 -0.73
C THR A 11 -19.28 -21.40 -1.17
N ASP A 12 -20.61 -21.29 -1.12
CA ASP A 12 -21.34 -20.07 -1.47
C ASP A 12 -21.18 -18.99 -0.38
N GLU A 13 -21.14 -19.38 0.88
CA GLU A 13 -20.87 -18.49 2.02
C GLU A 13 -19.46 -17.91 1.94
N ALA A 14 -18.41 -18.75 1.81
CA ALA A 14 -17.04 -18.30 1.66
C ALA A 14 -16.83 -17.38 0.44
N ARG A 15 -17.60 -17.62 -0.64
CA ARG A 15 -17.58 -16.73 -1.81
C ARG A 15 -18.22 -15.38 -1.52
N SER A 16 -19.31 -15.35 -0.74
CA SER A 16 -19.97 -14.12 -0.32
C SER A 16 -19.08 -13.29 0.62
N GLU A 17 -18.41 -13.95 1.57
CA GLU A 17 -17.42 -13.33 2.49
C GLU A 17 -16.26 -12.72 1.70
N ALA A 18 -15.69 -13.46 0.75
CA ALA A 18 -14.62 -12.97 -0.12
C ALA A 18 -15.04 -11.73 -0.94
N HIS A 19 -16.31 -11.66 -1.36
CA HIS A 19 -16.85 -10.48 -2.03
C HIS A 19 -16.95 -9.28 -1.09
N ALA A 20 -17.48 -9.48 0.11
CA ALA A 20 -17.62 -8.43 1.10
C ALA A 20 -16.24 -7.88 1.51
N LEU A 21 -15.29 -8.76 1.79
CA LEU A 21 -13.91 -8.38 2.10
C LEU A 21 -13.26 -7.61 0.95
N ALA A 22 -13.37 -8.10 -0.29
CA ALA A 22 -12.80 -7.41 -1.44
C ALA A 22 -13.42 -6.02 -1.65
N ALA A 23 -14.74 -5.87 -1.48
CA ALA A 23 -15.42 -4.58 -1.55
C ALA A 23 -14.93 -3.62 -0.44
N ARG A 24 -14.68 -4.15 0.76
CA ARG A 24 -14.12 -3.36 1.86
C ARG A 24 -12.69 -2.92 1.59
N VAL A 25 -11.84 -3.82 1.09
CA VAL A 25 -10.46 -3.48 0.66
C VAL A 25 -10.48 -2.43 -0.44
N GLU A 26 -11.38 -2.54 -1.42
CA GLU A 26 -11.56 -1.55 -2.48
C GLU A 26 -11.99 -0.19 -1.94
N GLN A 27 -12.90 -0.16 -0.98
CA GLN A 27 -13.34 1.09 -0.33
C GLN A 27 -12.18 1.79 0.41
N VAL A 28 -11.43 1.04 1.24
CA VAL A 28 -10.26 1.56 1.96
C VAL A 28 -9.19 1.99 0.96
N GLY A 29 -8.95 1.17 -0.07
CA GLY A 29 -8.00 1.44 -1.14
C GLY A 29 -8.32 2.72 -1.90
N GLY A 30 -9.56 2.90 -2.31
CA GLY A 30 -10.00 4.11 -3.03
C GLY A 30 -9.78 5.40 -2.22
N TRP A 31 -9.94 5.32 -0.90
CA TRP A 31 -9.61 6.45 -0.04
C TRP A 31 -8.10 6.75 -0.03
N VAL A 32 -7.27 5.70 0.07
CA VAL A 32 -5.79 5.83 0.02
C VAL A 32 -5.32 6.37 -1.33
N GLU A 33 -5.88 5.87 -2.43
CA GLU A 33 -5.58 6.35 -3.79
C GLU A 33 -5.91 7.83 -3.94
N HIS A 34 -7.07 8.26 -3.44
CA HIS A 34 -7.45 9.67 -3.45
C HIS A 34 -6.47 10.53 -2.65
N ALA A 35 -6.06 10.08 -1.45
CA ALA A 35 -5.11 10.79 -0.61
C ALA A 35 -3.74 10.94 -1.27
N VAL A 36 -3.22 9.86 -1.86
CA VAL A 36 -1.93 9.87 -2.59
C VAL A 36 -2.04 10.74 -3.85
N GLY A 37 -3.14 10.61 -4.61
CA GLY A 37 -3.39 11.42 -5.82
C GLY A 37 -3.41 12.92 -5.52
N ALA A 38 -4.09 13.35 -4.46
CA ALA A 38 -4.11 14.73 -4.02
C ALA A 38 -2.69 15.25 -3.66
N LEU A 39 -1.87 14.41 -3.04
CA LEU A 39 -0.48 14.76 -2.75
C LEU A 39 0.38 14.83 -4.02
N VAL A 40 0.17 13.93 -5.00
CA VAL A 40 0.82 13.97 -6.32
C VAL A 40 0.51 15.27 -7.02
N ASP A 41 -0.76 15.69 -7.05
CA ASP A 41 -1.20 16.96 -7.67
C ASP A 41 -0.56 18.18 -7.00
N GLU A 42 -0.50 18.18 -5.67
CA GLU A 42 0.13 19.25 -4.89
C GLU A 42 1.62 19.38 -5.20
N VAL A 43 2.35 18.26 -5.17
CA VAL A 43 3.79 18.22 -5.46
C VAL A 43 4.06 18.60 -6.92
N SER A 44 3.30 18.05 -7.87
CA SER A 44 3.44 18.36 -9.29
C SER A 44 3.28 19.86 -9.55
N ARG A 45 2.28 20.49 -8.92
CA ARG A 45 2.03 21.93 -9.05
C ARG A 45 3.17 22.77 -8.47
N ARG A 46 3.72 22.37 -7.33
CA ARG A 46 4.82 23.09 -6.66
C ARG A 46 6.14 22.99 -7.41
N LEU A 47 6.42 21.83 -7.98
CA LEU A 47 7.67 21.55 -8.69
C LEU A 47 7.58 21.83 -10.22
N ALA A 48 6.50 22.43 -10.72
CA ALA A 48 6.32 22.72 -12.15
C ALA A 48 7.28 23.79 -12.70
N GLY A 49 8.04 24.48 -11.84
CA GLY A 49 9.01 25.49 -12.23
C GLY A 49 10.23 24.91 -12.96
N PRO A 50 10.98 25.75 -13.73
CA PRO A 50 12.09 25.26 -14.56
C PRO A 50 13.31 24.77 -13.77
N SER A 51 13.42 25.09 -12.49
CA SER A 51 14.53 24.69 -11.62
C SER A 51 14.07 24.69 -10.16
N PRO A 52 13.24 23.72 -9.75
CA PRO A 52 12.71 23.69 -8.40
C PRO A 52 13.80 23.41 -7.38
N GLY A 53 13.62 23.88 -6.16
CA GLY A 53 14.47 23.60 -5.02
C GLY A 53 13.65 23.13 -3.82
N ARG A 54 14.30 22.75 -2.74
CA ARG A 54 13.63 22.32 -1.51
C ARG A 54 12.64 23.34 -0.96
N GLY A 55 12.94 24.63 -1.08
CA GLY A 55 12.07 25.71 -0.63
C GLY A 55 10.75 25.83 -1.39
N ASP A 56 10.67 25.24 -2.60
CA ASP A 56 9.44 25.22 -3.39
C ASP A 56 8.52 24.07 -2.95
N LEU A 57 9.04 23.06 -2.20
CA LEU A 57 8.34 21.87 -1.76
C LEU A 57 7.72 22.06 -0.36
N ASP A 58 6.88 23.08 -0.20
CA ASP A 58 6.16 23.34 1.06
C ASP A 58 4.85 22.53 1.12
N ILE A 59 4.95 21.25 1.50
CA ILE A 59 3.82 20.30 1.57
C ILE A 59 3.38 19.99 3.01
N GLU A 60 3.95 20.62 4.03
CA GLU A 60 3.63 20.35 5.45
C GLU A 60 2.14 20.40 5.73
N ALA A 61 1.48 21.49 5.33
CA ALA A 61 0.06 21.68 5.61
C ALA A 61 -0.80 20.58 4.97
N HIS A 62 -0.43 20.15 3.76
CA HIS A 62 -1.11 19.07 3.04
C HIS A 62 -0.90 17.71 3.77
N CYS A 63 0.35 17.38 4.10
CA CYS A 63 0.67 16.16 4.85
C CYS A 63 -0.04 16.11 6.22
N ARG A 64 -0.05 17.22 6.96
CA ARG A 64 -0.78 17.32 8.23
C ARG A 64 -2.28 17.13 8.05
N SER A 65 -2.87 17.65 6.98
CA SER A 65 -4.29 17.44 6.66
C SER A 65 -4.59 15.96 6.42
N LEU A 66 -3.73 15.25 5.68
CA LEU A 66 -3.85 13.80 5.45
C LEU A 66 -3.70 13.00 6.75
N LEU A 67 -2.69 13.31 7.56
CA LEU A 67 -2.41 12.63 8.83
C LEU A 67 -3.47 12.90 9.91
N GLY A 68 -4.26 13.97 9.76
CA GLY A 68 -5.38 14.30 10.65
C GLY A 68 -6.69 13.58 10.32
N GLN A 69 -6.75 12.83 9.26
CA GLN A 69 -7.95 12.11 8.84
C GLN A 69 -8.23 10.90 9.74
N ARG A 70 -9.52 10.57 9.90
CA ARG A 70 -9.96 9.51 10.81
C ARG A 70 -10.54 8.29 10.08
N GLU A 71 -10.96 8.46 8.86
CA GLU A 71 -11.56 7.41 8.03
C GLU A 71 -10.59 6.27 7.75
N VAL A 72 -9.38 6.63 7.32
CA VAL A 72 -8.23 5.72 7.17
C VAL A 72 -7.02 6.39 7.81
N PRO A 73 -6.76 6.13 9.10
CA PRO A 73 -5.66 6.76 9.83
C PRO A 73 -4.30 6.41 9.24
N LEU A 74 -3.57 7.44 8.80
CA LEU A 74 -2.24 7.32 8.22
C LEU A 74 -1.15 7.50 9.28
N ALA A 75 -0.03 6.80 9.12
CA ALA A 75 1.17 6.93 9.94
C ALA A 75 2.23 7.83 9.31
N GLY A 76 2.19 8.01 7.99
CA GLY A 76 3.11 8.85 7.24
C GLY A 76 2.49 9.40 5.96
N ALA A 77 3.01 10.54 5.49
CA ALA A 77 2.68 11.13 4.20
C ALA A 77 3.84 12.03 3.72
N GLY A 78 4.13 12.01 2.42
CA GLY A 78 5.19 12.85 1.89
C GLY A 78 5.58 12.60 0.45
N PHE A 79 6.71 13.18 0.09
CA PHE A 79 7.31 13.10 -1.23
C PHE A 79 8.80 12.75 -1.12
N VAL A 80 9.26 11.90 -2.04
CA VAL A 80 10.68 11.53 -2.17
C VAL A 80 11.12 11.87 -3.59
N ALA A 81 12.11 12.75 -3.70
CA ALA A 81 12.56 13.29 -4.96
C ALA A 81 13.44 12.30 -5.75
N GLU A 82 13.30 12.28 -7.08
CA GLU A 82 14.31 11.70 -7.97
C GLU A 82 15.62 12.49 -7.84
N THR A 83 16.73 11.80 -7.97
CA THR A 83 18.06 12.41 -7.84
C THR A 83 18.25 13.52 -8.86
N GLY A 84 18.76 14.69 -8.37
CA GLY A 84 19.04 15.82 -9.21
C GLY A 84 17.83 16.63 -9.69
N VAL A 85 16.61 16.28 -9.29
CA VAL A 85 15.40 17.06 -9.58
C VAL A 85 15.43 18.40 -8.84
N LEU A 86 15.86 18.41 -7.59
CA LEU A 86 15.98 19.64 -6.82
C LEU A 86 17.38 20.25 -7.01
N ARG A 87 17.44 21.55 -7.40
CA ARG A 87 18.71 22.26 -7.69
C ARG A 87 19.69 22.34 -6.50
N ASP A 88 19.15 22.23 -5.28
CA ASP A 88 19.87 22.45 -4.03
C ASP A 88 19.95 21.19 -3.14
N ALA A 89 19.52 20.03 -3.67
CA ALA A 89 19.63 18.75 -2.99
C ALA A 89 19.70 17.59 -4.00
N PRO A 90 20.79 16.83 -4.07
CA PRO A 90 20.88 15.65 -4.93
C PRO A 90 19.94 14.52 -4.48
N TYR A 91 19.75 14.37 -3.16
CA TYR A 91 18.78 13.48 -2.54
C TYR A 91 17.88 14.29 -1.61
N TRP A 92 16.58 14.03 -1.63
CA TRP A 92 15.65 14.70 -0.74
C TRP A 92 14.40 13.87 -0.44
N LEU A 93 14.02 13.92 0.83
CA LEU A 93 12.83 13.29 1.34
C LEU A 93 12.10 14.30 2.23
N GLU A 94 10.90 14.68 1.82
CA GLU A 94 9.99 15.53 2.58
C GLU A 94 8.86 14.66 3.08
N TRP A 95 9.00 14.13 4.29
CA TRP A 95 8.09 13.14 4.86
C TRP A 95 7.65 13.56 6.26
N TRP A 96 6.38 13.44 6.51
CA TRP A 96 5.76 13.75 7.78
C TRP A 96 5.19 12.47 8.38
N THR A 97 5.38 12.25 9.68
CA THR A 97 4.90 11.07 10.41
C THR A 97 4.00 11.49 11.55
N ALA A 98 3.02 10.66 11.87
CA ALA A 98 2.20 10.79 13.05
C ALA A 98 1.89 9.40 13.62
N ASN A 99 1.70 9.30 14.95
CA ASN A 99 1.12 8.11 15.54
C ASN A 99 -0.41 8.19 15.36
N PRO A 100 -1.06 7.26 14.63
CA PRO A 100 -2.50 7.31 14.40
C PRO A 100 -3.36 7.25 15.68
N GLU A 101 -2.82 6.70 16.77
CA GLU A 101 -3.51 6.62 18.06
C GLU A 101 -3.45 7.94 18.85
N VAL A 102 -2.39 8.73 18.67
CA VAL A 102 -2.17 10.03 19.30
C VAL A 102 -2.72 11.18 18.46
N GLY A 103 -2.68 11.03 17.14
CA GLY A 103 -3.11 12.03 16.16
C GLY A 103 -2.06 13.11 15.93
N LEU A 104 -2.54 14.31 15.50
CA LEU A 104 -1.69 15.41 15.03
C LEU A 104 -0.72 15.97 16.07
N ASP A 105 -0.95 15.77 17.36
CA ASP A 105 -0.03 16.18 18.43
C ASP A 105 1.32 15.45 18.35
N SER A 106 1.33 14.26 17.72
CA SER A 106 2.54 13.48 17.43
C SER A 106 3.18 13.80 16.09
N CYS A 107 2.55 14.66 15.27
CA CYS A 107 3.00 14.94 13.91
C CYS A 107 4.35 15.64 13.89
N ARG A 108 5.33 15.03 13.21
CA ARG A 108 6.67 15.56 13.04
C ARG A 108 7.20 15.29 11.65
N ARG A 109 8.10 16.15 11.19
CA ARG A 109 8.86 15.89 9.99
C ARG A 109 9.90 14.79 10.26
N LEU A 110 9.99 13.82 9.36
CA LEU A 110 11.02 12.80 9.39
C LEU A 110 12.37 13.41 9.06
N THR A 111 13.36 13.14 9.89
CA THR A 111 14.76 13.53 9.63
C THR A 111 15.48 12.33 9.05
N ALA A 112 15.64 12.30 7.73
CA ALA A 112 16.45 11.32 7.04
C ALA A 112 17.82 11.90 6.69
N ASP A 113 18.83 11.04 6.71
CA ASP A 113 20.17 11.42 6.25
C ASP A 113 20.21 11.32 4.72
N THR A 114 20.32 12.47 4.07
CA THR A 114 20.32 12.60 2.61
C THR A 114 21.71 12.89 2.03
N ASP A 115 22.75 12.88 2.84
CA ASP A 115 24.15 13.04 2.40
C ASP A 115 24.73 11.65 2.05
N PRO A 116 25.05 11.37 0.76
CA PRO A 116 25.65 10.10 0.36
C PRO A 116 26.99 9.77 1.03
N ALA A 117 27.69 10.76 1.57
CA ALA A 117 28.96 10.58 2.30
C ALA A 117 28.74 10.18 3.77
N SER A 118 27.52 10.28 4.27
CA SER A 118 27.20 9.96 5.65
C SER A 118 27.03 8.46 5.87
N VAL A 119 27.42 7.99 7.06
CA VAL A 119 27.21 6.60 7.51
C VAL A 119 25.72 6.25 7.65
N GLY A 120 24.89 7.24 7.93
CA GLY A 120 23.43 7.09 8.07
C GLY A 120 22.67 7.06 6.75
N PHE A 121 23.32 7.41 5.64
CA PHE A 121 22.70 7.44 4.32
C PHE A 121 22.13 6.08 3.91
N ARG A 122 20.94 6.12 3.35
CA ARG A 122 20.30 4.97 2.70
C ARG A 122 19.82 5.39 1.32
N ASP A 123 20.33 4.75 0.29
CA ASP A 123 19.86 5.02 -1.08
C ASP A 123 18.44 4.49 -1.26
N TYR A 124 17.50 5.39 -1.27
CA TYR A 124 16.10 5.07 -1.46
C TYR A 124 15.74 4.78 -2.92
N THR A 125 16.61 5.18 -3.87
CA THR A 125 16.33 5.02 -5.30
C THR A 125 16.36 3.57 -5.78
N GLU A 126 16.85 2.64 -4.93
CA GLU A 126 16.88 1.19 -5.15
C GLU A 126 15.75 0.46 -4.43
N LEU A 127 14.95 1.16 -3.61
CA LEU A 127 13.91 0.52 -2.81
C LEU A 127 12.62 0.30 -3.62
N PRO A 128 11.89 -0.82 -3.43
CA PRO A 128 10.71 -1.19 -4.23
C PRO A 128 9.64 -0.10 -4.30
N TRP A 129 9.39 0.62 -3.20
CA TRP A 129 8.40 1.69 -3.14
C TRP A 129 8.78 2.93 -3.98
N PHE A 130 10.05 3.03 -4.41
CA PHE A 130 10.54 4.08 -5.32
C PHE A 130 10.69 3.54 -6.75
N VAL A 131 11.38 2.39 -6.90
CA VAL A 131 11.71 1.80 -8.22
C VAL A 131 10.46 1.40 -8.97
N THR A 132 9.52 0.69 -8.31
CA THR A 132 8.36 0.14 -9.00
C THR A 132 7.47 1.22 -9.61
N PRO A 133 7.07 2.31 -8.89
CA PRO A 133 6.33 3.41 -9.51
C PRO A 133 7.10 4.11 -10.62
N ARG A 134 8.41 4.30 -10.46
CA ARG A 134 9.28 4.92 -11.49
C ARG A 134 9.26 4.13 -12.80
N GLU A 135 9.36 2.80 -12.72
CA GLU A 135 9.44 1.91 -13.88
C GLU A 135 8.09 1.63 -14.52
N THR A 136 7.04 1.53 -13.71
CA THR A 136 5.71 1.13 -14.19
C THR A 136 4.80 2.30 -14.51
N GLY A 137 5.05 3.47 -13.94
CA GLY A 137 4.15 4.63 -14.01
C GLY A 137 2.85 4.43 -13.21
N LEU A 138 2.77 3.40 -12.35
CA LEU A 138 1.56 3.04 -11.62
C LEU A 138 1.75 3.16 -10.11
N ILE A 139 0.64 3.28 -9.39
CA ILE A 139 0.61 3.18 -7.94
C ILE A 139 1.10 1.80 -7.48
N HIS A 140 1.85 1.78 -6.40
CA HIS A 140 2.45 0.57 -5.84
C HIS A 140 2.21 0.46 -4.33
N VAL A 141 2.07 -0.77 -3.84
CA VAL A 141 2.00 -1.09 -2.40
C VAL A 141 3.19 -1.95 -2.04
N THR A 142 4.08 -1.41 -1.21
CA THR A 142 5.21 -2.14 -0.63
C THR A 142 4.90 -2.54 0.80
N GLY A 143 5.32 -3.72 1.20
CA GLY A 143 5.11 -4.23 2.57
C GLY A 143 3.91 -5.18 2.68
N PRO A 144 3.49 -5.55 3.91
CA PRO A 144 4.02 -5.04 5.18
C PRO A 144 5.49 -5.38 5.42
N TYR A 145 6.24 -4.44 5.95
CA TYR A 145 7.62 -4.61 6.43
C TYR A 145 7.80 -3.86 7.76
N VAL A 146 8.78 -4.27 8.57
CA VAL A 146 9.08 -3.51 9.79
C VAL A 146 9.81 -2.23 9.41
N ASP A 147 9.17 -1.10 9.66
CA ASP A 147 9.74 0.23 9.37
C ASP A 147 10.55 0.73 10.56
N TYR A 148 11.84 0.40 10.57
CA TYR A 148 12.78 0.83 11.62
C TYR A 148 13.15 2.32 11.56
N VAL A 149 12.75 3.04 10.53
CA VAL A 149 13.09 4.47 10.37
C VAL A 149 12.01 5.36 10.98
N CYS A 150 10.73 4.98 10.83
CA CYS A 150 9.61 5.84 11.20
C CYS A 150 8.81 5.32 12.39
N THR A 151 8.43 4.04 12.41
CA THR A 151 7.36 3.54 13.27
C THR A 151 7.74 2.38 14.18
N ASP A 152 8.78 1.62 13.86
CA ASP A 152 9.12 0.32 14.48
C ASP A 152 7.98 -0.71 14.41
N GLN A 153 7.05 -0.54 13.45
CA GLN A 153 5.88 -1.38 13.27
C GLN A 153 5.78 -1.91 11.84
N HIS A 154 4.96 -2.93 11.64
CA HIS A 154 4.62 -3.40 10.31
C HIS A 154 3.85 -2.33 9.54
N THR A 155 4.45 -1.83 8.47
CA THR A 155 3.97 -0.70 7.68
C THR A 155 3.78 -1.12 6.22
N LEU A 156 2.69 -0.64 5.62
CA LEU A 156 2.49 -0.63 4.18
C LEU A 156 2.77 0.79 3.68
N THR A 157 3.66 0.90 2.70
CA THR A 157 3.93 2.17 2.00
C THR A 157 3.26 2.13 0.65
N VAL A 158 2.34 3.05 0.41
CA VAL A 158 1.64 3.24 -0.86
C VAL A 158 2.21 4.45 -1.55
N THR A 159 2.78 4.25 -2.74
CA THR A 159 3.44 5.31 -3.51
C THR A 159 2.93 5.40 -4.94
N GLN A 160 2.94 6.60 -5.48
CA GLN A 160 2.57 6.90 -6.86
C GLN A 160 3.61 7.84 -7.48
N PRO A 161 3.95 7.67 -8.79
CA PRO A 161 4.91 8.54 -9.45
C PRO A 161 4.36 9.97 -9.58
N VAL A 162 5.24 10.94 -9.36
CA VAL A 162 4.98 12.37 -9.61
C VAL A 162 5.62 12.74 -10.92
N LEU A 163 4.81 13.23 -11.86
CA LEU A 163 5.24 13.59 -13.21
C LEU A 163 4.89 15.05 -13.51
N VAL A 164 5.82 15.76 -14.17
CA VAL A 164 5.52 17.04 -14.84
C VAL A 164 5.82 16.88 -16.32
N GLY A 165 4.76 16.88 -17.13
CA GLY A 165 4.85 16.40 -18.51
C GLY A 165 5.24 14.91 -18.56
N SER A 166 6.37 14.59 -19.18
CA SER A 166 6.95 13.24 -19.21
C SER A 166 8.11 13.05 -18.23
N THR A 167 8.44 14.08 -17.44
CA THR A 167 9.59 14.02 -16.53
C THR A 167 9.15 13.45 -15.17
N PHE A 168 9.80 12.37 -14.76
CA PHE A 168 9.63 11.80 -13.42
C PHE A 168 10.37 12.66 -12.40
N LEU A 169 9.64 13.15 -11.39
CA LEU A 169 10.19 14.01 -10.33
C LEU A 169 10.46 13.24 -9.04
N GLY A 170 9.89 12.06 -8.90
CA GLY A 170 9.97 11.26 -7.69
C GLY A 170 8.64 10.55 -7.40
N VAL A 171 8.44 10.15 -6.17
CA VAL A 171 7.21 9.50 -5.71
C VAL A 171 6.57 10.27 -4.56
N ALA A 172 5.25 10.42 -4.59
CA ALA A 172 4.46 10.83 -3.45
C ALA A 172 3.79 9.60 -2.84
N GLY A 173 3.59 9.58 -1.53
CA GLY A 173 3.00 8.41 -0.89
C GLY A 173 2.57 8.61 0.54
N VAL A 174 1.99 7.55 1.09
CA VAL A 174 1.50 7.47 2.46
C VAL A 174 1.90 6.14 3.10
N ASP A 175 2.00 6.15 4.42
CA ASP A 175 2.22 4.95 5.24
C ASP A 175 0.96 4.60 6.03
N LEU A 176 0.62 3.31 6.01
CA LEU A 176 -0.42 2.72 6.84
C LEU A 176 0.20 1.66 7.76
N LEU A 177 -0.16 1.67 9.02
CA LEU A 177 0.19 0.56 9.91
C LEU A 177 -0.65 -0.67 9.53
N ALA A 178 -0.03 -1.85 9.49
CA ALA A 178 -0.75 -3.10 9.25
C ALA A 178 -1.86 -3.33 10.28
N ALA A 179 -1.64 -2.97 11.55
CA ALA A 179 -2.66 -3.01 12.59
C ALA A 179 -3.85 -2.08 12.32
N THR A 180 -3.64 -0.97 11.60
CA THR A 180 -4.75 -0.10 11.15
C THR A 180 -5.56 -0.78 10.05
N VAL A 181 -4.88 -1.41 9.08
CA VAL A 181 -5.55 -2.15 7.99
C VAL A 181 -6.34 -3.32 8.56
N ASP A 182 -5.75 -4.10 9.46
CA ASP A 182 -6.42 -5.22 10.14
C ASP A 182 -7.70 -4.76 10.86
N ARG A 183 -7.65 -3.67 11.61
CA ARG A 183 -8.82 -3.09 12.27
C ARG A 183 -9.90 -2.58 11.29
N LEU A 184 -9.50 -2.01 10.16
CA LEU A 184 -10.42 -1.53 9.12
C LEU A 184 -11.13 -2.66 8.38
N LEU A 185 -10.52 -3.85 8.32
CA LEU A 185 -11.03 -5.05 7.68
C LEU A 185 -11.63 -6.06 8.68
N GLY A 186 -11.51 -5.79 9.99
CA GLY A 186 -11.87 -6.74 11.04
C GLY A 186 -13.30 -7.24 10.98
N ALA A 187 -14.26 -6.39 10.58
CA ALA A 187 -15.66 -6.81 10.47
C ALA A 187 -15.87 -7.93 9.42
N GLU A 188 -15.07 -7.96 8.36
CA GLU A 188 -15.10 -8.94 7.29
C GLU A 188 -14.18 -10.15 7.54
N LEU A 189 -13.17 -9.99 8.41
CA LEU A 189 -12.20 -11.04 8.76
C LEU A 189 -12.62 -11.82 10.01
N ASP A 190 -13.13 -11.10 11.03
CA ASP A 190 -13.53 -11.70 12.29
C ASP A 190 -14.79 -12.55 12.13
N GLY A 191 -14.69 -13.83 12.39
CA GLY A 191 -15.82 -14.75 12.30
C GLY A 191 -16.14 -15.22 10.88
N ALA A 192 -15.27 -14.95 9.89
CA ALA A 192 -15.38 -15.55 8.58
C ALA A 192 -15.34 -17.08 8.68
N SER A 193 -16.23 -17.75 7.94
CA SER A 193 -16.31 -19.23 7.92
C SER A 193 -15.21 -19.84 7.05
N GLY A 194 -14.67 -19.06 6.08
CA GLY A 194 -13.59 -19.43 5.19
C GLY A 194 -12.26 -18.79 5.56
N VAL A 195 -11.16 -19.35 5.04
CA VAL A 195 -9.84 -18.74 5.12
C VAL A 195 -9.69 -17.68 4.03
N HIS A 196 -9.59 -16.42 4.44
CA HIS A 196 -9.42 -15.27 3.56
C HIS A 196 -8.13 -14.53 3.91
N VAL A 197 -7.31 -14.26 2.90
CA VAL A 197 -6.02 -13.57 3.07
C VAL A 197 -5.93 -12.41 2.09
N VAL A 198 -5.72 -11.20 2.59
CA VAL A 198 -5.41 -10.04 1.76
C VAL A 198 -3.91 -10.02 1.50
N VAL A 199 -3.52 -9.94 0.23
CA VAL A 199 -2.10 -9.95 -0.18
C VAL A 199 -1.78 -8.81 -1.13
N ASN A 200 -0.51 -8.41 -1.15
CA ASN A 200 0.05 -7.52 -2.17
C ASN A 200 0.50 -8.29 -3.43
N THR A 201 1.10 -7.60 -4.39
CA THR A 201 1.53 -8.16 -5.68
C THR A 201 2.56 -9.28 -5.59
N VAL A 202 3.35 -9.31 -4.52
CA VAL A 202 4.36 -10.37 -4.30
C VAL A 202 3.83 -11.51 -3.41
N GLY A 203 2.53 -11.50 -3.07
CA GLY A 203 1.90 -12.52 -2.24
C GLY A 203 2.20 -12.37 -0.74
N ARG A 204 2.60 -11.18 -0.30
CA ARG A 204 2.84 -10.90 1.12
C ARG A 204 1.53 -10.61 1.82
N VAL A 205 1.29 -11.26 2.96
CA VAL A 205 0.09 -11.12 3.78
C VAL A 205 -0.02 -9.71 4.34
N VAL A 206 -1.13 -9.05 4.07
CA VAL A 206 -1.51 -7.73 4.59
C VAL A 206 -2.47 -7.87 5.77
N ALA A 207 -3.47 -8.74 5.65
CA ALA A 207 -4.43 -9.09 6.69
C ALA A 207 -4.97 -10.50 6.44
N SER A 208 -5.45 -11.21 7.47
CA SER A 208 -5.96 -12.57 7.33
C SER A 208 -7.03 -12.89 8.36
N SER A 209 -8.02 -13.70 7.97
CA SER A 209 -8.98 -14.33 8.90
C SER A 209 -8.40 -15.57 9.62
N ASP A 210 -7.23 -16.03 9.20
CA ASP A 210 -6.60 -17.25 9.70
C ASP A 210 -5.26 -16.93 10.39
N PRO A 211 -5.07 -17.31 11.66
CA PRO A 211 -3.84 -17.06 12.42
C PRO A 211 -2.59 -17.77 11.87
N GLU A 212 -2.75 -18.76 10.98
CA GLU A 212 -1.61 -19.41 10.31
C GLU A 212 -0.99 -18.53 9.22
N HIS A 213 -1.72 -17.51 8.75
CA HIS A 213 -1.25 -16.55 7.75
C HIS A 213 -0.89 -15.23 8.42
N VAL A 214 0.34 -15.14 8.91
CA VAL A 214 0.83 -13.99 9.69
C VAL A 214 1.13 -12.80 8.78
N VAL A 215 0.74 -11.60 9.23
CA VAL A 215 1.04 -10.33 8.54
C VAL A 215 2.54 -10.19 8.28
N GLY A 216 2.88 -9.92 7.03
CA GLY A 216 4.27 -9.81 6.58
C GLY A 216 4.85 -11.09 5.97
N ASP A 217 4.28 -12.26 6.21
CA ASP A 217 4.72 -13.52 5.61
C ASP A 217 4.31 -13.63 4.14
N LEU A 218 4.97 -14.54 3.42
CA LEU A 218 4.60 -14.86 2.03
C LEU A 218 3.66 -16.06 2.00
N VAL A 219 2.54 -15.93 1.31
CA VAL A 219 1.64 -17.08 1.06
C VAL A 219 2.34 -18.07 0.14
N ARG A 220 2.45 -19.33 0.59
CA ARG A 220 3.10 -20.39 -0.18
C ARG A 220 2.22 -20.88 -1.34
N GLY A 221 2.85 -21.30 -2.41
CA GLY A 221 2.16 -21.91 -3.55
C GLY A 221 1.45 -20.94 -4.49
N LEU A 222 1.61 -19.62 -4.29
CA LEU A 222 1.16 -18.66 -5.28
C LEU A 222 2.09 -18.69 -6.51
N PRO A 223 1.55 -18.55 -7.73
CA PRO A 223 2.37 -18.40 -8.92
C PRO A 223 3.18 -17.09 -8.83
N GLU A 224 4.30 -17.00 -9.55
CA GLU A 224 5.13 -15.78 -9.58
C GLU A 224 4.34 -14.52 -9.97
N VAL A 225 4.86 -13.35 -9.64
CA VAL A 225 4.24 -11.99 -9.71
C VAL A 225 3.45 -11.69 -11.00
N ALA A 226 3.74 -12.36 -12.11
CA ALA A 226 3.01 -12.26 -13.38
C ALA A 226 1.49 -12.52 -13.24
N TRP A 227 1.07 -13.32 -12.26
CA TRP A 227 -0.34 -13.66 -12.01
C TRP A 227 -1.19 -12.43 -11.64
N PHE A 228 -0.63 -11.50 -10.86
CA PHE A 228 -1.36 -10.30 -10.43
C PHE A 228 -1.57 -9.33 -11.58
N THR A 229 -0.52 -9.09 -12.38
CA THR A 229 -0.55 -8.14 -13.50
C THR A 229 -1.47 -8.60 -14.62
N GLU A 230 -1.45 -9.89 -14.95
CA GLU A 230 -2.29 -10.45 -16.01
C GLU A 230 -3.77 -10.46 -15.64
N ARG A 231 -4.11 -10.62 -14.36
CA ARG A 231 -5.47 -10.72 -13.87
C ARG A 231 -6.11 -9.40 -13.51
N ARG A 232 -5.33 -8.36 -13.15
CA ARG A 232 -5.81 -6.98 -13.06
C ARG A 232 -6.40 -6.53 -14.40
N ARG A 233 -5.89 -7.04 -15.53
CA ARG A 233 -6.46 -6.80 -16.87
C ARG A 233 -7.80 -7.49 -17.11
N ARG A 234 -8.13 -8.55 -16.38
CA ARG A 234 -9.34 -9.35 -16.60
C ARG A 234 -10.53 -9.04 -15.68
N ARG A 235 -10.35 -8.28 -14.61
CA ARG A 235 -11.36 -7.91 -13.59
C ARG A 235 -12.21 -9.07 -13.02
N ASP A 236 -12.01 -10.30 -13.46
CA ASP A 236 -12.82 -11.46 -13.05
C ASP A 236 -12.02 -12.42 -12.17
N GLY A 237 -12.61 -12.78 -11.02
CA GLY A 237 -12.09 -13.79 -10.13
C GLY A 237 -11.97 -15.14 -10.84
N GLY A 238 -10.74 -15.61 -11.00
CA GLY A 238 -10.45 -16.95 -11.52
C GLY A 238 -9.67 -17.74 -10.50
N GLY A 239 -10.09 -18.98 -10.20
CA GLY A 239 -9.27 -19.91 -9.44
C GLY A 239 -7.99 -20.23 -10.20
N GLY A 240 -6.84 -20.21 -9.52
CA GLY A 240 -5.62 -20.82 -10.05
C GLY A 240 -5.76 -22.33 -9.93
N ALA A 241 -5.98 -23.03 -11.05
CA ALA A 241 -6.04 -24.49 -11.00
C ALA A 241 -4.75 -25.04 -10.36
N GLY A 242 -4.88 -25.76 -9.25
CA GLY A 242 -3.78 -26.42 -8.55
C GLY A 242 -3.07 -25.62 -7.46
N THR A 243 -3.47 -24.37 -7.15
CA THR A 243 -2.83 -23.58 -6.07
C THR A 243 -3.48 -23.72 -4.69
N GLY A 244 -4.67 -24.29 -4.58
CA GLY A 244 -5.46 -24.30 -3.34
C GLY A 244 -6.12 -22.94 -3.01
N TRP A 245 -6.01 -21.94 -3.91
CA TRP A 245 -6.54 -20.60 -3.73
C TRP A 245 -7.41 -20.15 -4.90
N SER A 246 -8.56 -19.57 -4.59
CA SER A 246 -9.24 -18.62 -5.48
C SER A 246 -8.81 -17.20 -5.10
N PHE A 247 -8.88 -16.24 -6.04
CA PHE A 247 -8.50 -14.87 -5.70
C PHE A 247 -9.38 -13.85 -6.43
N ARG A 248 -9.40 -12.65 -5.86
CA ARG A 248 -10.12 -11.48 -6.34
C ARG A 248 -9.26 -10.24 -6.18
N THR A 249 -9.09 -9.46 -7.23
CA THR A 249 -8.44 -8.15 -7.16
C THR A 249 -9.36 -7.12 -6.52
N CYS A 250 -8.80 -6.12 -5.85
CA CYS A 250 -9.51 -5.13 -5.05
C CYS A 250 -9.26 -3.72 -5.61
N GLY A 251 -10.11 -3.26 -6.52
CA GLY A 251 -10.00 -1.92 -7.11
C GLY A 251 -8.71 -1.70 -7.90
N ASP A 252 -8.19 -0.47 -7.81
CA ASP A 252 -6.97 -0.04 -8.51
C ASP A 252 -5.70 -0.19 -7.66
N LEU A 253 -5.80 -0.32 -6.33
CA LEU A 253 -4.64 -0.71 -5.53
C LEU A 253 -4.18 -2.13 -5.88
N PRO A 254 -2.86 -2.36 -5.91
CA PRO A 254 -2.28 -3.67 -6.21
C PRO A 254 -2.42 -4.64 -5.02
N LEU A 255 -3.67 -4.88 -4.59
CA LEU A 255 -4.05 -5.83 -3.55
C LEU A 255 -5.05 -6.86 -4.08
N ALA A 256 -5.06 -8.04 -3.48
CA ALA A 256 -6.02 -9.09 -3.78
C ALA A 256 -6.46 -9.84 -2.53
N VAL A 257 -7.70 -10.34 -2.53
CA VAL A 257 -8.20 -11.32 -1.58
C VAL A 257 -7.96 -12.71 -2.13
N LEU A 258 -7.28 -13.54 -1.38
CA LEU A 258 -7.18 -14.98 -1.57
C LEU A 258 -8.23 -15.66 -0.69
N THR A 259 -8.87 -16.69 -1.22
CA THR A 259 -9.77 -17.56 -0.45
C THR A 259 -9.33 -19.01 -0.64
N ALA A 260 -9.12 -19.73 0.45
CA ALA A 260 -8.76 -21.13 0.37
C ALA A 260 -9.90 -21.93 -0.32
N THR A 261 -9.54 -22.76 -1.28
CA THR A 261 -10.49 -23.71 -1.90
C THR A 261 -10.41 -25.00 -1.12
N SER A 262 -11.54 -25.48 -0.63
CA SER A 262 -11.61 -26.82 -0.01
C SER A 262 -10.98 -27.85 -0.96
N ALA A 263 -10.08 -28.68 -0.41
CA ALA A 263 -9.42 -29.74 -1.15
C ALA A 263 -10.43 -30.84 -1.54
#